data_71e86197dafe63eebc83bedfda5f43a3
#
_entry.id   71e86197dafe63eebc83bedfda5f43a3
#
_cell.length_a   1.000
_cell.length_b   1.000
_cell.length_c   1.000
_cell.angle_alpha   90.00
_cell.angle_beta   90.00
_cell.angle_gamma   90.00
#
_symmetry.space_group_name_H-M   'P 1'
#
loop_
_entity.id
_entity.type
_entity.pdbx_description
1 polymer ?
#
loop_
_entity_poly.entity_id
_entity_poly.type
_entity_poly.pdbx_seq_one_letter_code
_entity_poly.pdbx_strand_id
1 'polypeptide(L)'
;DQLLPPPPQPQAMDPATENIMALNGKKIQAFPKQNHQAHMKSHLRFMGTMVIRNNPQAMATLQQNCMEHILLMAQEQVELEFMEENQQIEQLKQQIQPLMQQAQENPQLQQQIQQNPQVQQLFQQETNLRMRAEARKAQLIAEFTDDYAEAEKEVLSQVENDPLLKLKDRELDLKAREEQARQEEAEDKLNLERAKMMQAKEIAEDKLEQNDDHAKMRA
;
A
#
# COMPACT_ATOMS: atom_id res chain seq x y z
N ASP A 1 -5.77 -39.21 -2.86
CA ASP A 1 -5.89 -37.75 -2.71
C ASP A 1 -5.35 -37.35 -1.35
N GLN A 2 -4.10 -36.91 -1.32
CA GLN A 2 -3.55 -36.25 -0.14
C GLN A 2 -4.20 -34.86 -0.05
N LEU A 3 -5.13 -34.71 0.86
CA LEU A 3 -5.68 -33.41 1.25
C LEU A 3 -4.50 -32.59 1.82
N LEU A 4 -4.00 -31.66 1.05
CA LEU A 4 -3.06 -30.65 1.54
C LEU A 4 -3.73 -29.93 2.74
N PRO A 5 -3.04 -29.76 3.86
CA PRO A 5 -3.56 -29.00 4.96
C PRO A 5 -3.97 -27.60 4.47
N PRO A 6 -5.08 -27.04 4.98
CA PRO A 6 -5.49 -25.70 4.59
C PRO A 6 -4.33 -24.73 4.87
N PRO A 7 -4.14 -23.69 4.02
CA PRO A 7 -3.11 -22.71 4.25
C PRO A 7 -3.25 -22.10 5.65
N PRO A 8 -2.14 -21.83 6.34
CA PRO A 8 -2.21 -21.23 7.68
C PRO A 8 -2.99 -19.91 7.61
N GLN A 9 -3.92 -19.73 8.54
CA GLN A 9 -4.68 -18.48 8.61
C GLN A 9 -3.75 -17.32 8.99
N PRO A 10 -3.95 -16.14 8.40
CA PRO A 10 -3.20 -14.94 8.78
C PRO A 10 -3.34 -14.69 10.28
N GLN A 11 -2.24 -14.37 10.93
CA GLN A 11 -2.21 -14.06 12.37
C GLN A 11 -1.71 -12.64 12.58
N ALA A 12 -2.23 -11.98 13.60
CA ALA A 12 -1.73 -10.67 14.04
C ALA A 12 -0.25 -10.78 14.41
N MET A 13 0.55 -9.87 13.92
CA MET A 13 2.00 -9.80 14.14
C MET A 13 2.37 -8.47 14.78
N ASP A 14 3.60 -8.36 15.28
CA ASP A 14 4.14 -7.07 15.71
C ASP A 14 4.56 -6.23 14.49
N PRO A 15 4.54 -4.90 14.61
CA PRO A 15 4.80 -4.01 13.47
C PRO A 15 6.24 -4.10 12.91
N ALA A 16 7.22 -4.55 13.70
CA ALA A 16 8.57 -4.72 13.20
C ALA A 16 8.68 -5.95 12.29
N THR A 17 7.99 -7.03 12.65
CA THR A 17 7.87 -8.22 11.80
C THR A 17 7.14 -7.90 10.50
N GLU A 18 6.04 -7.14 10.57
CA GLU A 18 5.28 -6.68 9.38
C GLU A 18 6.16 -5.82 8.46
N ASN A 19 6.97 -4.93 9.02
CA ASN A 19 7.93 -4.12 8.26
C ASN A 19 8.92 -4.99 7.45
N ILE A 20 9.47 -6.02 8.07
CA ILE A 20 10.39 -6.96 7.39
C ILE A 20 9.66 -7.78 6.33
N MET A 21 8.43 -8.19 6.59
CA MET A 21 7.60 -8.90 5.60
C MET A 21 7.31 -8.04 4.38
N ALA A 22 6.92 -6.77 4.58
CA ALA A 22 6.69 -5.82 3.49
C ALA A 22 7.96 -5.59 2.65
N LEU A 23 9.12 -5.44 3.30
CA LEU A 23 10.42 -5.32 2.62
C LEU A 23 10.72 -6.54 1.73
N ASN A 24 10.35 -7.74 2.17
CA ASN A 24 10.50 -8.98 1.44
C ASN A 24 9.37 -9.27 0.42
N GLY A 25 8.52 -8.28 0.12
CA GLY A 25 7.43 -8.39 -0.85
C GLY A 25 6.26 -9.26 -0.40
N LYS A 26 6.17 -9.57 0.91
CA LYS A 26 5.05 -10.34 1.46
C LYS A 26 3.90 -9.40 1.81
N LYS A 27 2.68 -9.89 1.63
CA LYS A 27 1.48 -9.19 2.08
C LYS A 27 1.42 -9.18 3.60
N ILE A 28 1.02 -8.05 4.15
CA ILE A 28 0.70 -7.83 5.56
C ILE A 28 -0.76 -7.40 5.67
N GLN A 29 -1.36 -7.57 6.83
CA GLN A 29 -2.77 -7.28 7.06
C GLN A 29 -2.97 -6.78 8.48
N ALA A 30 -3.77 -5.73 8.65
CA ALA A 30 -4.20 -5.26 9.95
C ALA A 30 -5.32 -6.16 10.52
N PHE A 31 -5.36 -6.30 11.85
CA PHE A 31 -6.35 -7.11 12.56
C PHE A 31 -7.07 -6.27 13.62
N PRO A 32 -8.36 -6.58 13.87
CA PRO A 32 -9.10 -5.93 14.95
C PRO A 32 -8.39 -6.07 16.32
N LYS A 33 -8.52 -5.03 17.14
CA LYS A 33 -7.98 -4.97 18.51
C LYS A 33 -6.44 -4.92 18.60
N GLN A 34 -5.73 -4.69 17.50
CA GLN A 34 -4.33 -4.35 17.56
C GLN A 34 -4.13 -2.91 18.09
N ASN A 35 -2.94 -2.58 18.52
CA ASN A 35 -2.59 -1.19 18.80
C ASN A 35 -2.30 -0.46 17.47
N HIS A 36 -3.38 -0.04 16.78
CA HIS A 36 -3.33 0.55 15.45
C HIS A 36 -2.38 1.77 15.37
N GLN A 37 -2.40 2.64 16.38
CA GLN A 37 -1.51 3.81 16.43
C GLN A 37 -0.03 3.41 16.52
N ALA A 38 0.30 2.38 17.31
CA ALA A 38 1.67 1.90 17.42
C ALA A 38 2.16 1.27 16.12
N HIS A 39 1.30 0.51 15.41
CA HIS A 39 1.60 -0.06 14.10
C HIS A 39 1.86 1.05 13.07
N MET A 40 0.93 1.98 12.90
CA MET A 40 1.08 3.11 11.98
C MET A 40 2.34 3.92 12.24
N LYS A 41 2.63 4.22 13.52
CA LYS A 41 3.85 4.95 13.89
C LYS A 41 5.13 4.18 13.54
N SER A 42 5.14 2.86 13.72
CA SER A 42 6.26 1.99 13.32
C SER A 42 6.44 1.95 11.81
N HIS A 43 5.34 1.78 11.07
CA HIS A 43 5.35 1.75 9.60
C HIS A 43 5.81 3.09 9.02
N LEU A 44 5.30 4.22 9.52
CA LEU A 44 5.72 5.56 9.09
C LEU A 44 7.22 5.78 9.27
N ARG A 45 7.78 5.42 10.44
CA ARG A 45 9.23 5.52 10.67
C ARG A 45 10.02 4.65 9.72
N PHE A 46 9.54 3.45 9.42
CA PHE A 46 10.21 2.54 8.50
C PHE A 46 10.11 3.03 7.06
N MET A 47 8.98 3.59 6.63
CA MET A 47 8.79 4.23 5.33
C MET A 47 9.74 5.43 5.13
N GLY A 48 10.10 6.14 6.19
CA GLY A 48 11.11 7.20 6.15
C GLY A 48 12.53 6.72 5.85
N THR A 49 12.83 5.42 5.97
CA THR A 49 14.19 4.90 5.72
C THR A 49 14.51 4.83 4.23
N MET A 50 15.80 5.01 3.88
CA MET A 50 16.29 4.90 2.49
C MET A 50 15.95 3.56 1.84
N VAL A 51 15.95 2.47 2.62
CA VAL A 51 15.67 1.13 2.12
C VAL A 51 14.25 1.03 1.55
N ILE A 52 13.28 1.63 2.23
CA ILE A 52 11.87 1.61 1.78
C ILE A 52 11.62 2.68 0.72
N ARG A 53 12.22 3.87 0.83
CA ARG A 53 12.10 4.93 -0.18
C ARG A 53 12.56 4.47 -1.56
N ASN A 54 13.55 3.57 -1.62
CA ASN A 54 14.05 2.96 -2.86
C ASN A 54 13.29 1.66 -3.24
N ASN A 55 12.25 1.29 -2.49
CA ASN A 55 11.43 0.10 -2.77
C ASN A 55 9.95 0.47 -2.87
N PRO A 56 9.47 0.87 -4.08
CA PRO A 56 8.08 1.31 -4.26
C PRO A 56 7.04 0.25 -3.87
N GLN A 57 7.34 -1.03 -4.05
CA GLN A 57 6.42 -2.12 -3.70
C GLN A 57 6.26 -2.23 -2.18
N ALA A 58 7.35 -2.19 -1.43
CA ALA A 58 7.29 -2.22 0.03
C ALA A 58 6.60 -0.96 0.58
N MET A 59 6.88 0.20 -0.01
CA MET A 59 6.21 1.47 0.32
C MET A 59 4.69 1.34 0.16
N ALA A 60 4.22 0.90 -1.01
CA ALA A 60 2.79 0.72 -1.27
C ALA A 60 2.14 -0.29 -0.32
N THR A 61 2.83 -1.40 0.01
CA THR A 61 2.34 -2.40 0.96
C THR A 61 2.15 -1.81 2.36
N LEU A 62 3.10 -1.00 2.85
CA LEU A 62 3.03 -0.35 4.16
C LEU A 62 1.95 0.73 4.19
N GLN A 63 1.82 1.54 3.13
CA GLN A 63 0.76 2.55 3.02
C GLN A 63 -0.62 1.90 3.03
N GLN A 64 -0.82 0.83 2.27
CA GLN A 64 -2.08 0.07 2.28
C GLN A 64 -2.40 -0.45 3.68
N ASN A 65 -1.42 -1.02 4.38
CA ASN A 65 -1.62 -1.54 5.73
C ASN A 65 -1.96 -0.42 6.73
N CYS A 66 -1.34 0.75 6.63
CA CYS A 66 -1.72 1.92 7.42
C CYS A 66 -3.19 2.33 7.19
N MET A 67 -3.68 2.28 5.93
CA MET A 67 -5.11 2.52 5.64
C MET A 67 -6.02 1.45 6.26
N GLU A 68 -5.62 0.19 6.27
CA GLU A 68 -6.35 -0.88 6.96
C GLU A 68 -6.43 -0.60 8.47
N HIS A 69 -5.35 -0.16 9.10
CA HIS A 69 -5.36 0.25 10.51
C HIS A 69 -6.29 1.43 10.78
N ILE A 70 -6.32 2.44 9.93
CA ILE A 70 -7.25 3.59 10.03
C ILE A 70 -8.71 3.12 9.98
N LEU A 71 -9.05 2.25 9.01
CA LEU A 71 -10.40 1.71 8.88
C LEU A 71 -10.84 0.91 10.10
N LEU A 72 -9.97 0.06 10.63
CA LEU A 72 -10.27 -0.73 11.83
C LEU A 72 -10.38 0.16 13.07
N MET A 73 -9.50 1.13 13.24
CA MET A 73 -9.54 2.09 14.36
C MET A 73 -10.84 2.90 14.35
N ALA A 74 -11.27 3.37 13.17
CA ALA A 74 -12.55 4.06 13.04
C ALA A 74 -13.74 3.15 13.36
N GLN A 75 -13.71 1.89 12.92
CA GLN A 75 -14.73 0.90 13.22
C GLN A 75 -14.83 0.62 14.72
N GLU A 76 -13.71 0.37 15.38
CA GLU A 76 -13.65 0.08 16.81
C GLU A 76 -14.09 1.28 17.65
N GLN A 77 -13.73 2.50 17.24
CA GLN A 77 -14.18 3.71 17.90
C GLN A 77 -15.70 3.88 17.81
N VAL A 78 -16.28 3.65 16.65
CA VAL A 78 -17.75 3.68 16.47
C VAL A 78 -18.44 2.60 17.30
N GLU A 79 -17.89 1.39 17.34
CA GLU A 79 -18.44 0.31 18.15
C GLU A 79 -18.47 0.69 19.64
N LEU A 80 -17.45 1.38 20.13
CA LEU A 80 -17.39 1.89 21.50
C LEU A 80 -18.40 3.02 21.73
N GLU A 81 -18.44 4.02 20.83
CA GLU A 81 -19.31 5.18 20.95
C GLU A 81 -20.81 4.79 20.94
N PHE A 82 -21.20 3.77 20.18
CA PHE A 82 -22.58 3.34 20.03
C PHE A 82 -22.90 2.02 20.78
N MET A 83 -22.01 1.56 21.67
CA MET A 83 -22.15 0.26 22.34
C MET A 83 -23.45 0.16 23.16
N GLU A 84 -23.79 1.18 23.92
CA GLU A 84 -24.99 1.20 24.77
C GLU A 84 -26.28 1.18 23.92
N GLU A 85 -26.34 1.98 22.88
CA GLU A 85 -27.50 2.03 21.97
C GLU A 85 -27.66 0.69 21.22
N ASN A 86 -26.57 0.08 20.78
CA ASN A 86 -26.60 -1.24 20.16
C ASN A 86 -27.11 -2.31 21.12
N GLN A 87 -26.69 -2.29 22.40
CA GLN A 87 -27.17 -3.24 23.41
C GLN A 87 -28.67 -3.07 23.67
N GLN A 88 -29.19 -1.85 23.74
CA GLN A 88 -30.61 -1.60 23.92
C GLN A 88 -31.44 -2.12 22.73
N ILE A 89 -30.99 -1.89 21.51
CA ILE A 89 -31.65 -2.40 20.31
C ILE A 89 -31.65 -3.92 20.30
N GLU A 90 -30.53 -4.55 20.66
CA GLU A 90 -30.43 -6.01 20.69
C GLU A 90 -31.36 -6.64 21.76
N GLN A 91 -31.50 -6.02 22.93
CA GLN A 91 -32.47 -6.46 23.94
C GLN A 91 -33.90 -6.36 23.42
N LEU A 92 -34.25 -5.29 22.74
CA LEU A 92 -35.59 -5.13 22.15
C LEU A 92 -35.82 -6.14 21.02
N LYS A 93 -34.84 -6.44 20.21
CA LYS A 93 -34.92 -7.51 19.20
C LYS A 93 -35.17 -8.85 19.79
N GLN A 94 -34.47 -9.20 20.87
CA GLN A 94 -34.69 -10.47 21.58
C GLN A 94 -36.10 -10.60 22.12
N GLN A 95 -36.72 -9.50 22.59
CA GLN A 95 -38.11 -9.51 23.05
C GLN A 95 -39.13 -9.73 21.92
N ILE A 96 -38.84 -9.25 20.73
CA ILE A 96 -39.72 -9.34 19.57
C ILE A 96 -39.48 -10.61 18.75
N GLN A 97 -38.32 -11.24 18.88
CA GLN A 97 -37.91 -12.42 18.10
C GLN A 97 -38.93 -13.56 18.16
N PRO A 98 -39.52 -13.94 19.32
CA PRO A 98 -40.54 -15.01 19.39
C PRO A 98 -41.80 -14.65 18.59
N LEU A 99 -42.21 -13.38 18.61
CA LEU A 99 -43.36 -12.90 17.85
C LEU A 99 -43.07 -12.93 16.33
N MET A 100 -41.86 -12.58 15.92
CA MET A 100 -41.45 -12.66 14.52
C MET A 100 -41.40 -14.11 14.02
N GLN A 101 -40.96 -15.05 14.82
CA GLN A 101 -40.95 -16.47 14.45
C GLN A 101 -42.38 -17.02 14.28
N GLN A 102 -43.31 -16.70 15.19
CA GLN A 102 -44.72 -17.07 15.05
C GLN A 102 -45.37 -16.45 13.80
N ALA A 103 -44.97 -15.25 13.41
CA ALA A 103 -45.48 -14.58 12.22
C ALA A 103 -45.01 -15.24 10.90
N GLN A 104 -43.89 -15.92 10.88
CA GLN A 104 -43.47 -16.66 9.70
C GLN A 104 -44.41 -17.79 9.31
N GLU A 105 -45.10 -18.34 10.29
CA GLU A 105 -46.05 -19.47 10.12
C GLU A 105 -47.48 -18.97 9.87
N ASN A 106 -47.79 -17.69 10.18
CA ASN A 106 -49.16 -17.15 10.10
C ASN A 106 -49.20 -15.79 9.39
N PRO A 107 -49.73 -15.70 8.14
CA PRO A 107 -49.80 -14.45 7.36
C PRO A 107 -50.62 -13.33 8.03
N GLN A 108 -51.63 -13.65 8.82
CA GLN A 108 -52.44 -12.67 9.53
C GLN A 108 -51.63 -12.02 10.67
N LEU A 109 -50.84 -12.83 11.38
CA LEU A 109 -49.96 -12.34 12.43
C LEU A 109 -48.83 -11.46 11.85
N GLN A 110 -48.36 -11.77 10.66
CA GLN A 110 -47.34 -10.96 9.95
C GLN A 110 -47.86 -9.56 9.67
N GLN A 111 -49.12 -9.40 9.22
CA GLN A 111 -49.70 -8.07 9.00
C GLN A 111 -49.87 -7.33 10.36
N GLN A 112 -50.29 -7.96 11.41
CA GLN A 112 -50.41 -7.34 12.74
C GLN A 112 -49.07 -6.87 13.29
N ILE A 113 -48.00 -7.63 13.08
CA ILE A 113 -46.64 -7.25 13.51
C ILE A 113 -46.13 -6.06 12.71
N GLN A 114 -46.33 -6.05 11.42
CA GLN A 114 -45.95 -4.91 10.59
C GLN A 114 -46.69 -3.59 10.96
N GLN A 115 -47.89 -3.70 11.49
CA GLN A 115 -48.70 -2.57 11.97
C GLN A 115 -48.45 -2.23 13.46
N ASN A 116 -47.66 -3.06 14.17
CA ASN A 116 -47.36 -2.80 15.57
C ASN A 116 -46.43 -1.58 15.71
N PRO A 117 -46.85 -0.54 16.44
CA PRO A 117 -46.09 0.69 16.60
C PRO A 117 -44.71 0.45 17.25
N GLN A 118 -44.59 -0.49 18.17
CA GLN A 118 -43.34 -0.82 18.86
C GLN A 118 -42.32 -1.45 17.90
N VAL A 119 -42.78 -2.31 17.00
CA VAL A 119 -41.92 -2.93 15.98
C VAL A 119 -41.47 -1.87 14.97
N GLN A 120 -42.38 -1.02 14.51
CA GLN A 120 -42.02 0.08 13.60
C GLN A 120 -41.02 1.05 14.24
N GLN A 121 -41.23 1.39 15.51
CA GLN A 121 -40.31 2.26 16.25
C GLN A 121 -38.93 1.61 16.41
N LEU A 122 -38.84 0.32 16.68
CA LEU A 122 -37.57 -0.40 16.76
C LEU A 122 -36.81 -0.36 15.42
N PHE A 123 -37.47 -0.64 14.30
CA PHE A 123 -36.84 -0.58 12.99
C PHE A 123 -36.37 0.84 12.63
N GLN A 124 -37.13 1.85 13.03
CA GLN A 124 -36.73 3.26 12.83
C GLN A 124 -35.49 3.59 13.68
N GLN A 125 -35.47 3.17 14.95
CA GLN A 125 -34.32 3.38 15.84
C GLN A 125 -33.08 2.67 15.31
N GLU A 126 -33.19 1.41 14.89
CA GLU A 126 -32.09 0.66 14.29
C GLU A 126 -31.54 1.33 13.03
N THR A 127 -32.45 1.76 12.15
CA THR A 127 -32.07 2.45 10.91
C THR A 127 -31.36 3.77 11.21
N ASN A 128 -31.90 4.57 12.14
CA ASN A 128 -31.29 5.83 12.55
C ASN A 128 -29.92 5.62 13.21
N LEU A 129 -29.79 4.61 14.07
CA LEU A 129 -28.53 4.27 14.70
C LEU A 129 -27.47 3.88 13.66
N ARG A 130 -27.85 3.01 12.72
CA ARG A 130 -26.97 2.58 11.64
C ARG A 130 -26.50 3.78 10.79
N MET A 131 -27.40 4.68 10.39
CA MET A 131 -27.03 5.87 9.63
C MET A 131 -26.08 6.79 10.42
N ARG A 132 -26.34 6.99 11.72
CA ARG A 132 -25.46 7.77 12.60
C ARG A 132 -24.07 7.13 12.76
N ALA A 133 -24.03 5.83 12.94
CA ALA A 133 -22.80 5.07 13.07
C ALA A 133 -21.96 5.12 11.78
N GLU A 134 -22.57 4.94 10.62
CA GLU A 134 -21.88 5.05 9.32
C GLU A 134 -21.38 6.49 9.05
N ALA A 135 -22.18 7.51 9.37
CA ALA A 135 -21.75 8.90 9.24
C ALA A 135 -20.55 9.20 10.17
N ARG A 136 -20.61 8.73 11.43
CA ARG A 136 -19.52 8.91 12.39
C ARG A 136 -18.25 8.16 11.96
N LYS A 137 -18.41 6.95 11.43
CA LYS A 137 -17.30 6.17 10.88
C LYS A 137 -16.59 6.91 9.74
N ALA A 138 -17.36 7.46 8.79
CA ALA A 138 -16.81 8.23 7.70
C ALA A 138 -16.05 9.47 8.19
N GLN A 139 -16.59 10.16 9.21
CA GLN A 139 -15.93 11.30 9.83
C GLN A 139 -14.61 10.89 10.51
N LEU A 140 -14.61 9.82 11.29
CA LEU A 140 -13.41 9.30 11.96
C LEU A 140 -12.33 8.86 10.96
N ILE A 141 -12.73 8.23 9.85
CA ILE A 141 -11.78 7.87 8.77
C ILE A 141 -11.11 9.14 8.23
N ALA A 142 -11.86 10.22 8.00
CA ALA A 142 -11.30 11.47 7.52
C ALA A 142 -10.35 12.08 8.56
N GLU A 143 -10.76 12.19 9.84
CA GLU A 143 -9.93 12.69 10.94
C GLU A 143 -8.62 11.89 11.06
N PHE A 144 -8.68 10.57 11.09
CA PHE A 144 -7.49 9.73 11.23
C PHE A 144 -6.59 9.72 9.98
N THR A 145 -7.17 9.94 8.80
CA THR A 145 -6.41 10.10 7.55
C THR A 145 -5.64 11.42 7.54
N ASP A 146 -6.26 12.51 8.02
CA ASP A 146 -5.59 13.80 8.17
C ASP A 146 -4.45 13.73 9.19
N ASP A 147 -4.68 13.12 10.35
CA ASP A 147 -3.64 12.88 11.38
C ASP A 147 -2.48 12.05 10.82
N TYR A 148 -2.79 11.01 10.02
CA TYR A 148 -1.78 10.19 9.35
C TYR A 148 -0.96 11.02 8.36
N ALA A 149 -1.61 11.85 7.54
CA ALA A 149 -0.92 12.69 6.56
C ALA A 149 0.00 13.73 7.23
N GLU A 150 -0.41 14.29 8.37
CA GLU A 150 0.45 15.19 9.16
C GLU A 150 1.66 14.45 9.73
N ALA A 151 1.45 13.26 10.30
CA ALA A 151 2.53 12.43 10.84
C ALA A 151 3.51 11.96 9.76
N GLU A 152 3.01 11.61 8.56
CA GLU A 152 3.84 11.25 7.40
C GLU A 152 4.72 12.43 6.97
N LYS A 153 4.14 13.63 6.87
CA LYS A 153 4.86 14.86 6.53
C LYS A 153 5.94 15.18 7.56
N GLU A 154 5.66 15.00 8.84
CA GLU A 154 6.64 15.22 9.90
C GLU A 154 7.82 14.25 9.78
N VAL A 155 7.56 12.95 9.59
CA VAL A 155 8.60 11.92 9.41
C VAL A 155 9.45 12.23 8.17
N LEU A 156 8.84 12.58 7.05
CA LEU A 156 9.56 12.94 5.83
C LEU A 156 10.43 14.17 6.03
N SER A 157 9.91 15.20 6.71
CA SER A 157 10.67 16.42 7.04
C SER A 157 11.88 16.13 7.94
N GLN A 158 11.74 15.24 8.92
CA GLN A 158 12.85 14.82 9.79
C GLN A 158 13.94 14.09 9.00
N VAL A 159 13.54 13.19 8.09
CA VAL A 159 14.43 12.44 7.20
C VAL A 159 15.17 13.40 6.24
N GLU A 160 14.48 14.35 5.64
CA GLU A 160 15.08 15.35 4.74
C GLU A 160 16.08 16.27 5.46
N ASN A 161 15.90 16.50 6.74
CA ASN A 161 16.76 17.36 7.54
C ASN A 161 17.89 16.62 8.28
N ASP A 162 17.90 15.27 8.24
CA ASP A 162 18.96 14.48 8.84
C ASP A 162 20.32 14.70 8.11
N PRO A 163 21.34 15.24 8.78
CA PRO A 163 22.64 15.49 8.16
C PRO A 163 23.33 14.22 7.65
N LEU A 164 23.13 13.08 8.31
CA LEU A 164 23.72 11.79 7.90
C LEU A 164 23.06 11.27 6.61
N LEU A 165 21.74 11.43 6.49
CA LEU A 165 21.03 11.07 5.26
C LEU A 165 21.42 11.97 4.11
N LYS A 166 21.55 13.28 4.33
CA LYS A 166 22.05 14.23 3.31
C LYS A 166 23.47 13.90 2.84
N LEU A 167 24.35 13.47 3.75
CA LEU A 167 25.69 13.01 3.37
C LEU A 167 25.65 11.74 2.53
N LYS A 168 24.80 10.80 2.90
CA LYS A 168 24.64 9.53 2.20
C LYS A 168 24.01 9.71 0.81
N ASP A 169 23.02 10.58 0.69
CA ASP A 169 22.43 10.97 -0.60
C ASP A 169 23.50 11.61 -1.53
N ARG A 170 24.34 12.50 -1.01
CA ARG A 170 25.47 13.06 -1.76
C ARG A 170 26.47 12.01 -2.19
N GLU A 171 26.78 11.06 -1.31
CA GLU A 171 27.70 9.96 -1.65
C GLU A 171 27.13 9.07 -2.76
N LEU A 172 25.82 8.77 -2.73
CA LEU A 172 25.14 8.02 -3.78
C LEU A 172 25.10 8.79 -5.10
N ASP A 173 24.85 10.10 -5.04
CA ASP A 173 24.84 10.97 -6.22
C ASP A 173 26.23 11.05 -6.87
N LEU A 174 27.29 11.14 -6.07
CA LEU A 174 28.67 11.09 -6.55
C LEU A 174 28.99 9.75 -7.21
N LYS A 175 28.61 8.62 -6.60
CA LYS A 175 28.81 7.30 -7.19
C LYS A 175 28.05 7.11 -8.50
N ALA A 176 26.82 7.62 -8.58
CA ALA A 176 26.03 7.58 -9.81
C ALA A 176 26.69 8.40 -10.94
N ARG A 177 27.23 9.58 -10.62
CA ARG A 177 27.97 10.42 -11.58
C ARG A 177 29.27 9.79 -12.02
N GLU A 178 30.02 9.15 -11.09
CA GLU A 178 31.23 8.42 -11.43
C GLU A 178 30.96 7.23 -12.37
N GLU A 179 29.89 6.51 -12.13
CA GLU A 179 29.46 5.38 -12.98
C GLU A 179 29.05 5.88 -14.37
N GLN A 180 28.28 6.97 -14.44
CA GLN A 180 27.90 7.58 -15.70
C GLN A 180 29.13 8.06 -16.49
N ALA A 181 30.08 8.74 -15.84
CA ALA A 181 31.31 9.19 -16.48
C ALA A 181 32.14 8.01 -17.01
N ARG A 182 32.19 6.87 -16.29
CA ARG A 182 32.85 5.65 -16.78
C ARG A 182 32.16 5.04 -18.00
N GLN A 183 30.83 5.08 -18.04
CA GLN A 183 30.07 4.62 -19.20
C GLN A 183 30.30 5.50 -20.42
N GLU A 184 30.27 6.83 -20.25
CA GLU A 184 30.59 7.80 -21.33
C GLU A 184 32.00 7.60 -21.85
N GLU A 185 33.00 7.42 -20.96
CA GLU A 185 34.39 7.17 -21.36
C GLU A 185 34.54 5.82 -22.12
N ALA A 186 33.80 4.81 -21.74
CA ALA A 186 33.80 3.52 -22.44
C ALA A 186 33.13 3.61 -23.81
N GLU A 187 32.03 4.38 -23.96
CA GLU A 187 31.41 4.66 -25.25
C GLU A 187 32.30 5.46 -26.17
N ASP A 188 32.99 6.48 -25.67
CA ASP A 188 33.92 7.29 -26.45
C ASP A 188 35.08 6.43 -26.95
N LYS A 189 35.65 5.55 -26.14
CA LYS A 189 36.68 4.59 -26.55
C LYS A 189 36.19 3.66 -27.67
N LEU A 190 34.99 3.14 -27.54
CA LEU A 190 34.37 2.26 -28.54
C LEU A 190 34.12 3.02 -29.86
N ASN A 191 33.65 4.25 -29.79
CA ASN A 191 33.43 5.09 -30.97
C ASN A 191 34.73 5.44 -31.66
N LEU A 192 35.80 5.71 -30.90
CA LEU A 192 37.12 5.96 -31.46
C LEU A 192 37.69 4.71 -32.16
N GLU A 193 37.52 3.53 -31.59
CA GLU A 193 37.92 2.27 -32.24
C GLU A 193 37.15 1.99 -33.52
N ARG A 194 35.82 2.24 -33.51
CA ARG A 194 35.01 2.13 -34.72
C ARG A 194 35.45 3.09 -35.82
N ALA A 195 35.75 4.34 -35.48
CA ALA A 195 36.25 5.32 -36.41
C ALA A 195 37.60 4.90 -37.02
N LYS A 196 38.54 4.38 -36.23
CA LYS A 196 39.82 3.84 -36.72
C LYS A 196 39.62 2.64 -37.64
N MET A 197 38.70 1.73 -37.32
CA MET A 197 38.41 0.60 -38.21
C MET A 197 37.77 1.02 -39.52
N MET A 198 36.87 1.99 -39.51
CA MET A 198 36.30 2.56 -40.77
C MET A 198 37.37 3.20 -41.64
N GLN A 199 38.23 4.01 -41.04
CA GLN A 199 39.35 4.65 -41.77
C GLN A 199 40.36 3.62 -42.34
N ALA A 200 40.67 2.58 -41.59
CA ALA A 200 41.51 1.48 -42.07
C ALA A 200 40.88 0.73 -43.24
N LYS A 201 39.58 0.53 -43.21
CA LYS A 201 38.82 -0.11 -44.31
C LYS A 201 38.82 0.76 -45.57
N GLU A 202 38.58 2.05 -45.45
CA GLU A 202 38.62 3.03 -46.57
C GLU A 202 39.99 3.04 -47.23
N ILE A 203 41.08 3.10 -46.44
CA ILE A 203 42.47 3.04 -46.98
C ILE A 203 42.75 1.70 -47.68
N ALA A 204 42.17 0.59 -47.21
CA ALA A 204 42.35 -0.71 -47.86
C ALA A 204 41.57 -0.80 -49.18
N GLU A 205 40.38 -0.22 -49.26
CA GLU A 205 39.56 -0.14 -50.47
C GLU A 205 40.23 0.75 -51.53
N ASP A 206 40.77 1.93 -51.17
CA ASP A 206 41.52 2.83 -52.07
C ASP A 206 42.77 2.15 -52.63
N LYS A 207 43.49 1.35 -51.83
CA LYS A 207 44.65 0.59 -52.31
C LYS A 207 44.29 -0.52 -53.27
N LEU A 208 43.13 -1.15 -53.11
CA LEU A 208 42.61 -2.16 -54.02
C LEU A 208 42.23 -1.53 -55.38
N GLU A 209 41.55 -0.37 -55.38
CA GLU A 209 41.22 0.35 -56.61
C GLU A 209 42.46 0.80 -57.36
N GLN A 210 43.48 1.37 -56.68
CA GLN A 210 44.73 1.75 -57.29
C GLN A 210 45.48 0.56 -57.92
N ASN A 211 45.48 -0.61 -57.28
CA ASN A 211 46.10 -1.81 -57.84
C ASN A 211 45.34 -2.36 -59.04
N ASP A 212 44.03 -2.25 -59.09
CA ASP A 212 43.18 -2.69 -60.23
C ASP A 212 43.39 -1.77 -61.43
N ASP A 213 43.51 -0.45 -61.19
CA ASP A 213 43.81 0.54 -62.28
C ASP A 213 45.23 0.37 -62.81
N HIS A 214 46.23 0.07 -61.98
CA HIS A 214 47.55 -0.31 -62.40
C HIS A 214 47.63 -1.59 -63.21
N ALA A 215 46.78 -2.56 -62.88
CA ALA A 215 46.67 -3.82 -63.64
C ALA A 215 46.05 -3.62 -65.02
N LYS A 216 45.03 -2.75 -65.11
CA LYS A 216 44.36 -2.38 -66.39
C LYS A 216 45.25 -1.57 -67.29
N MET A 217 46.21 -0.77 -66.80
CA MET A 217 47.18 -0.02 -67.61
C MET A 217 48.34 -0.87 -68.16
N ARG A 218 48.54 -2.08 -67.66
CA ARG A 218 49.59 -2.99 -68.08
C ARG A 218 49.14 -4.09 -69.07
N ALA A 219 47.84 -4.21 -69.33
CA ALA A 219 47.23 -5.16 -70.25
C ALA A 219 46.98 -4.50 -71.60
#